data_24b1916fabfd87f4e80936e8e444f4fb
#
_entry.id   24b1916fabfd87f4e80936e8e444f4fb
#
_cell.length_a   1.000
_cell.length_b   1.000
_cell.length_c   1.000
_cell.angle_alpha   90.00
_cell.angle_beta   90.00
_cell.angle_gamma   90.00
#
_symmetry.space_group_name_H-M   'P 1'
#
loop_
_entity.id
_entity.type
_entity.pdbx_description
1 polymer ?
#
loop_
_entity_poly.entity_id
_entity_poly.type
_entity_poly.pdbx_seq_one_letter_code
_entity_poly.pdbx_strand_id
1 'polypeptide(L)'
;MKVVAFLSNKLTLRGTEVAIYDYADYNEKILGNKSIIITRDYEKIKHLWDVDVQAYNKFKSRFDVFYYETQNDIDIIVKNNGVSHIFIEKAGTRDDGLISNHCKNIIHCVFDVSQPHGQVYTPIGQTINQIQGTNFPVTPYMVTLPECNDNLRYELNIPEDAIVFGRYGGTESFDIKFVHNAIK
;
A
#
# COMPACT_ATOMS: atom_id res chain seq x y z
N MET A 1 19.20 4.61 -14.74
CA MET A 1 18.31 4.83 -13.57
C MET A 1 16.93 5.13 -14.11
N LYS A 2 15.90 4.41 -13.67
CA LYS A 2 14.51 4.67 -14.04
C LYS A 2 13.84 5.53 -12.96
N VAL A 3 12.81 6.28 -13.34
CA VAL A 3 11.92 6.92 -12.38
C VAL A 3 10.65 6.09 -12.29
N VAL A 4 10.28 5.68 -11.07
CA VAL A 4 9.06 4.92 -10.76
C VAL A 4 8.19 5.79 -9.87
N ALA A 5 6.95 6.01 -10.28
CA ALA A 5 5.96 6.70 -9.47
C ALA A 5 5.14 5.68 -8.66
N PHE A 6 4.90 5.98 -7.40
CA PHE A 6 4.01 5.23 -6.52
C PHE A 6 2.79 6.09 -6.22
N LEU A 7 1.62 5.63 -6.67
CA LEU A 7 0.39 6.41 -6.58
C LEU A 7 -0.51 5.88 -5.47
N SER A 8 -0.92 6.77 -4.58
CA SER A 8 -1.97 6.55 -3.60
C SER A 8 -2.97 7.70 -3.60
N ASN A 9 -4.26 7.40 -3.44
CA ASN A 9 -5.30 8.42 -3.36
C ASN A 9 -5.13 9.33 -2.13
N LYS A 10 -4.58 8.80 -1.07
CA LYS A 10 -4.36 9.48 0.21
C LYS A 10 -3.25 8.78 0.97
N LEU A 11 -2.66 9.44 1.95
CA LEU A 11 -1.68 8.83 2.84
C LEU A 11 -2.28 8.68 4.24
N THR A 12 -2.26 7.45 4.73
CA THR A 12 -2.78 7.05 6.04
C THR A 12 -1.79 6.13 6.75
N LEU A 13 -2.13 5.66 7.94
CA LEU A 13 -1.37 4.64 8.67
C LEU A 13 -1.83 3.21 8.35
N ARG A 14 -2.57 3.03 7.25
CA ARG A 14 -3.08 1.72 6.83
C ARG A 14 -2.03 0.91 6.07
N GLY A 15 -2.27 -0.39 5.96
CA GLY A 15 -1.34 -1.34 5.35
C GLY A 15 -0.97 -1.04 3.89
N THR A 16 -1.89 -0.51 3.09
CA THR A 16 -1.63 -0.10 1.70
C THR A 16 -0.56 0.98 1.61
N GLU A 17 -0.64 2.02 2.41
CA GLU A 17 0.34 3.10 2.40
C GLU A 17 1.69 2.66 3.00
N VAL A 18 1.65 1.77 4.01
CA VAL A 18 2.89 1.15 4.54
C VAL A 18 3.58 0.35 3.44
N ALA A 19 2.83 -0.47 2.69
CA ALA A 19 3.38 -1.25 1.58
C ALA A 19 3.95 -0.35 0.46
N ILE A 20 3.22 0.71 0.07
CA ILE A 20 3.69 1.68 -0.92
C ILE A 20 5.01 2.33 -0.48
N TYR A 21 5.13 2.70 0.80
CA TYR A 21 6.36 3.26 1.34
C TYR A 21 7.52 2.28 1.21
N ASP A 22 7.33 1.03 1.63
CA ASP A 22 8.37 0.00 1.59
C ASP A 22 8.76 -0.35 0.14
N TYR A 23 7.79 -0.48 -0.77
CA TYR A 23 8.08 -0.68 -2.19
C TYR A 23 8.87 0.48 -2.80
N ALA A 24 8.52 1.72 -2.47
CA ALA A 24 9.24 2.91 -2.95
C ALA A 24 10.67 2.95 -2.41
N ASP A 25 10.87 2.63 -1.13
CA ASP A 25 12.18 2.62 -0.49
C ASP A 25 13.08 1.51 -1.04
N TYR A 26 12.56 0.30 -1.19
CA TYR A 26 13.32 -0.82 -1.77
C TYR A 26 13.56 -0.69 -3.28
N ASN A 27 12.67 -0.02 -4.02
CA ASN A 27 12.93 0.33 -5.41
C ASN A 27 14.21 1.18 -5.55
N GLU A 28 14.48 2.05 -4.59
CA GLU A 28 15.74 2.81 -4.57
C GLU A 28 16.90 1.97 -4.03
N LYS A 29 16.73 1.34 -2.86
CA LYS A 29 17.82 0.64 -2.16
C LYS A 29 18.33 -0.59 -2.91
N ILE A 30 17.43 -1.36 -3.53
CA ILE A 30 17.77 -2.64 -4.17
C ILE A 30 17.94 -2.48 -5.68
N LEU A 31 17.04 -1.73 -6.33
CA LEU A 31 17.01 -1.64 -7.79
C LEU A 31 17.76 -0.42 -8.34
N GLY A 32 18.20 0.50 -7.48
CA GLY A 32 18.93 1.71 -7.87
C GLY A 32 18.11 2.67 -8.74
N ASN A 33 16.78 2.58 -8.68
CA ASN A 33 15.89 3.50 -9.38
C ASN A 33 15.60 4.73 -8.51
N LYS A 34 14.95 5.74 -9.08
CA LYS A 34 14.39 6.86 -8.32
C LYS A 34 12.90 6.60 -8.08
N SER A 35 12.43 6.84 -6.86
CA SER A 35 11.02 6.78 -6.47
C SER A 35 10.45 8.18 -6.30
N ILE A 36 9.24 8.41 -6.81
CA ILE A 36 8.42 9.57 -6.51
C ILE A 36 7.04 9.11 -6.05
N ILE A 37 6.41 9.93 -5.22
CA ILE A 37 5.06 9.66 -4.70
C ILE A 37 4.07 10.61 -5.37
N ILE A 38 2.95 10.07 -5.84
CA ILE A 38 1.83 10.85 -6.37
C ILE A 38 0.63 10.62 -5.47
N THR A 39 0.09 11.68 -4.87
CA THR A 39 -1.04 11.59 -3.94
C THR A 39 -1.91 12.85 -4.00
N ARG A 40 -3.05 12.85 -3.33
CA ARG A 40 -3.83 14.08 -3.15
C ARG A 40 -3.24 14.94 -2.04
N ASP A 41 -3.44 16.26 -2.15
CA ASP A 41 -2.95 17.21 -1.17
C ASP A 41 -3.70 17.05 0.17
N TYR A 42 -2.95 16.84 1.26
CA TYR A 42 -3.48 16.72 2.61
C TYR A 42 -4.42 17.86 2.97
N GLU A 43 -4.03 19.12 2.73
CA GLU A 43 -4.81 20.30 3.08
C GLU A 43 -6.17 20.33 2.39
N LYS A 44 -6.25 19.78 1.18
CA LYS A 44 -7.49 19.74 0.39
C LYS A 44 -8.43 18.60 0.79
N ILE A 45 -7.90 17.50 1.32
CA ILE A 45 -8.72 16.31 1.59
C ILE A 45 -8.90 15.99 3.07
N LYS A 46 -8.19 16.64 3.99
CA LYS A 46 -8.23 16.36 5.43
C LYS A 46 -9.62 16.47 6.08
N HIS A 47 -10.55 17.20 5.45
CA HIS A 47 -11.92 17.35 5.92
C HIS A 47 -12.90 16.35 5.28
N LEU A 48 -12.46 15.65 4.23
CA LEU A 48 -13.29 14.77 3.43
C LEU A 48 -12.97 13.29 3.68
N TRP A 49 -11.72 13.00 4.05
CA TRP A 49 -11.21 11.65 4.14
C TRP A 49 -10.41 11.44 5.43
N ASP A 50 -10.40 10.20 5.87
CA ASP A 50 -9.48 9.74 6.91
C ASP A 50 -8.05 9.75 6.37
N VAL A 51 -7.29 10.78 6.74
CA VAL A 51 -5.90 10.99 6.35
C VAL A 51 -5.06 11.35 7.58
N ASP A 52 -3.78 11.03 7.53
CA ASP A 52 -2.88 11.24 8.67
C ASP A 52 -1.71 12.14 8.30
N VAL A 53 -1.54 13.24 9.05
CA VAL A 53 -0.46 14.20 8.81
C VAL A 53 0.93 13.60 9.05
N GLN A 54 1.06 12.64 9.97
CA GLN A 54 2.34 11.99 10.25
C GLN A 54 2.74 11.09 9.08
N ALA A 55 1.76 10.39 8.46
CA ALA A 55 1.98 9.64 7.24
C ALA A 55 2.48 10.57 6.11
N TYR A 56 1.82 11.71 5.86
CA TYR A 56 2.29 12.69 4.88
C TYR A 56 3.71 13.18 5.16
N ASN A 57 4.01 13.51 6.41
CA ASN A 57 5.34 13.97 6.81
C ASN A 57 6.41 12.87 6.63
N LYS A 58 6.08 11.61 6.96
CA LYS A 58 6.96 10.45 6.72
C LYS A 58 7.32 10.32 5.25
N PHE A 59 6.34 10.37 4.36
CA PHE A 59 6.60 10.28 2.92
C PHE A 59 7.42 11.46 2.40
N LYS A 60 7.06 12.70 2.78
CA LYS A 60 7.79 13.92 2.38
C LYS A 60 9.23 13.96 2.87
N SER A 61 9.52 13.41 4.03
CA SER A 61 10.89 13.37 4.55
C SER A 61 11.82 12.44 3.76
N ARG A 62 11.25 11.52 2.97
CA ARG A 62 12.00 10.47 2.27
C ARG A 62 11.96 10.58 0.75
N PHE A 63 10.85 11.07 0.18
CA PHE A 63 10.60 11.05 -1.27
C PHE A 63 10.15 12.42 -1.77
N ASP A 64 10.34 12.65 -3.09
CA ASP A 64 9.66 13.73 -3.78
C ASP A 64 8.16 13.39 -3.87
N VAL A 65 7.31 14.26 -3.30
CA VAL A 65 5.85 14.07 -3.27
C VAL A 65 5.18 15.10 -4.17
N PHE A 66 4.39 14.60 -5.11
CA PHE A 66 3.61 15.39 -6.06
C PHE A 66 2.11 15.24 -5.79
N TYR A 67 1.37 16.31 -6.02
CA TYR A 67 -0.06 16.35 -5.75
C TYR A 67 -0.87 16.39 -7.04
N TYR A 68 -1.97 15.64 -7.06
CA TYR A 68 -2.93 15.62 -8.15
C TYR A 68 -4.35 15.88 -7.65
N GLU A 69 -5.18 16.46 -8.52
CA GLU A 69 -6.63 16.58 -8.32
C GLU A 69 -7.39 15.81 -9.41
N THR A 70 -6.86 15.83 -10.62
CA THR A 70 -7.45 15.21 -11.81
C THR A 70 -6.50 14.18 -12.42
N GLN A 71 -7.03 13.34 -13.31
CA GLN A 71 -6.23 12.42 -14.11
C GLN A 71 -5.15 13.14 -14.93
N ASN A 72 -5.50 14.31 -15.48
CA ASN A 72 -4.57 15.10 -16.28
C ASN A 72 -3.34 15.54 -15.47
N ASP A 73 -3.50 15.83 -14.18
CA ASP A 73 -2.38 16.20 -13.32
C ASP A 73 -1.40 15.04 -13.17
N ILE A 74 -1.91 13.80 -13.05
CA ILE A 74 -1.08 12.60 -13.00
C ILE A 74 -0.26 12.48 -14.29
N ASP A 75 -0.88 12.66 -15.45
CA ASP A 75 -0.21 12.59 -16.74
C ASP A 75 0.85 13.69 -16.90
N ILE A 76 0.59 14.89 -16.40
CA ILE A 76 1.55 16.00 -16.38
C ILE A 76 2.75 15.66 -15.48
N ILE A 77 2.49 15.15 -14.27
CA ILE A 77 3.54 14.75 -13.32
C ILE A 77 4.41 13.64 -13.94
N VAL A 78 3.77 12.62 -14.52
CA VAL A 78 4.44 11.49 -15.18
C VAL A 78 5.39 11.98 -16.30
N LYS A 79 4.90 12.86 -17.16
CA LYS A 79 5.70 13.44 -18.28
C LYS A 79 6.86 14.27 -17.77
N ASN A 80 6.58 15.22 -16.88
CA ASN A 80 7.58 16.19 -16.42
C ASN A 80 8.71 15.55 -15.62
N ASN A 81 8.45 14.41 -14.96
CA ASN A 81 9.46 13.68 -14.18
C ASN A 81 10.06 12.49 -14.93
N GLY A 82 9.73 12.27 -16.20
CA GLY A 82 10.25 11.15 -16.99
C GLY A 82 9.93 9.78 -16.37
N VAL A 83 8.73 9.65 -15.80
CA VAL A 83 8.30 8.41 -15.15
C VAL A 83 8.17 7.30 -16.17
N SER A 84 8.86 6.20 -15.94
CA SER A 84 8.82 5.02 -16.81
C SER A 84 7.73 4.03 -16.42
N HIS A 85 7.44 3.95 -15.12
CA HIS A 85 6.45 3.03 -14.55
C HIS A 85 5.69 3.74 -13.43
N ILE A 86 4.39 3.51 -13.36
CA ILE A 86 3.56 3.89 -12.21
C ILE A 86 3.06 2.63 -11.51
N PHE A 87 3.29 2.54 -10.20
CA PHE A 87 2.82 1.48 -9.33
C PHE A 87 1.57 1.99 -8.60
N ILE A 88 0.49 1.24 -8.71
CA ILE A 88 -0.81 1.59 -8.13
C ILE A 88 -1.29 0.42 -7.29
N GLU A 89 -1.41 0.61 -6.00
CA GLU A 89 -2.05 -0.36 -5.11
C GLU A 89 -3.53 -0.01 -4.95
N LYS A 90 -4.40 -0.95 -5.29
CA LYS A 90 -5.86 -0.74 -5.31
C LYS A 90 -6.62 -2.04 -5.06
N ALA A 91 -7.94 -1.94 -4.95
CA ALA A 91 -8.80 -3.12 -4.78
C ALA A 91 -8.59 -4.17 -5.88
N GLY A 92 -8.35 -3.73 -7.11
CA GLY A 92 -8.09 -4.59 -8.27
C GLY A 92 -9.12 -4.45 -9.37
N THR A 93 -10.30 -3.89 -9.07
CA THR A 93 -11.30 -3.56 -10.07
C THR A 93 -10.83 -2.41 -10.97
N ARG A 94 -11.31 -2.43 -12.20
CA ARG A 94 -11.01 -1.38 -13.18
C ARG A 94 -11.80 -0.12 -12.81
N ASP A 95 -11.06 0.92 -12.47
CA ASP A 95 -11.55 2.28 -12.42
C ASP A 95 -10.71 3.10 -13.41
N ASP A 96 -11.34 3.84 -14.27
CA ASP A 96 -10.66 4.54 -15.38
C ASP A 96 -9.88 5.78 -14.91
N GLY A 97 -9.89 6.07 -13.59
CA GLY A 97 -9.39 7.33 -13.04
C GLY A 97 -7.91 7.37 -12.65
N LEU A 98 -7.18 6.23 -12.63
CA LEU A 98 -5.84 6.19 -12.04
C LEU A 98 -4.74 5.63 -12.95
N ILE A 99 -5.05 5.32 -14.20
CA ILE A 99 -4.09 4.78 -15.17
C ILE A 99 -3.53 5.91 -16.02
N SER A 100 -2.20 6.02 -16.09
CA SER A 100 -1.54 6.95 -16.99
C SER A 100 -1.32 6.32 -18.37
N ASN A 101 -1.61 7.09 -19.42
CA ASN A 101 -1.32 6.71 -20.81
C ASN A 101 0.14 7.00 -21.24
N HIS A 102 0.95 7.56 -20.35
CA HIS A 102 2.29 8.05 -20.67
C HIS A 102 3.42 7.22 -20.06
N CYS A 103 3.08 6.19 -19.29
CA CYS A 103 4.05 5.25 -18.74
C CYS A 103 3.43 3.84 -18.61
N LYS A 104 4.22 2.85 -18.21
CA LYS A 104 3.72 1.52 -17.92
C LYS A 104 3.02 1.50 -16.57
N ASN A 105 1.84 0.88 -16.50
CA ASN A 105 1.05 0.77 -15.29
C ASN A 105 1.21 -0.61 -14.65
N ILE A 106 1.56 -0.64 -13.38
CA ILE A 106 1.65 -1.83 -12.53
C ILE A 106 0.51 -1.75 -11.54
N ILE A 107 -0.44 -2.68 -11.63
CA ILE A 107 -1.61 -2.75 -10.77
C ILE A 107 -1.40 -3.85 -9.74
N HIS A 108 -1.33 -3.47 -8.48
CA HIS A 108 -1.19 -4.36 -7.34
C HIS A 108 -2.54 -4.52 -6.64
N CYS A 109 -3.11 -5.72 -6.74
CA CYS A 109 -4.50 -6.00 -6.39
C CYS A 109 -4.61 -6.55 -4.97
N VAL A 110 -5.36 -5.85 -4.11
CA VAL A 110 -5.52 -6.23 -2.70
C VAL A 110 -6.66 -7.25 -2.52
N PHE A 111 -7.75 -7.16 -3.32
CA PHE A 111 -8.96 -7.96 -3.09
C PHE A 111 -9.49 -8.67 -4.33
N ASP A 112 -9.28 -8.12 -5.52
CA ASP A 112 -9.95 -8.57 -6.73
C ASP A 112 -8.98 -8.67 -7.90
N VAL A 113 -9.10 -9.73 -8.71
CA VAL A 113 -8.33 -9.92 -9.94
C VAL A 113 -9.23 -10.31 -11.13
N SER A 114 -10.53 -9.98 -11.04
CA SER A 114 -11.50 -10.29 -12.08
C SER A 114 -11.46 -9.34 -13.28
N GLN A 115 -10.80 -8.18 -13.16
CA GLN A 115 -10.78 -7.14 -14.19
C GLN A 115 -9.35 -6.72 -14.57
N PRO A 116 -8.60 -7.57 -15.27
CA PRO A 116 -7.21 -7.29 -15.63
C PRO A 116 -7.05 -6.01 -16.44
N HIS A 117 -6.11 -5.15 -16.02
CA HIS A 117 -5.75 -3.92 -16.69
C HIS A 117 -4.31 -3.48 -16.33
N GLY A 118 -3.79 -2.48 -17.03
CA GLY A 118 -2.37 -2.12 -16.94
C GLY A 118 -1.47 -3.11 -17.70
N GLN A 119 -0.16 -2.90 -17.64
CA GLN A 119 0.83 -3.78 -18.25
C GLN A 119 1.25 -4.91 -17.31
N VAL A 120 1.15 -4.68 -16.01
CA VAL A 120 1.33 -5.71 -14.98
C VAL A 120 0.12 -5.67 -14.07
N TYR A 121 -0.44 -6.85 -13.80
CA TYR A 121 -1.60 -7.01 -12.95
C TYR A 121 -1.32 -8.20 -12.02
N THR A 122 -1.22 -7.94 -10.71
CA THR A 122 -0.68 -8.90 -9.76
C THR A 122 -1.40 -8.83 -8.40
N PRO A 123 -1.89 -9.95 -7.85
CA PRO A 123 -2.47 -9.99 -6.52
C PRO A 123 -1.39 -10.01 -5.43
N ILE A 124 -1.77 -9.58 -4.22
CA ILE A 124 -0.93 -9.66 -3.03
C ILE A 124 -0.75 -11.08 -2.48
N GLY A 125 -1.59 -12.03 -2.91
CA GLY A 125 -1.54 -13.40 -2.38
C GLY A 125 -2.24 -14.42 -3.28
N GLN A 126 -1.78 -15.66 -3.18
CA GLN A 126 -2.32 -16.78 -3.97
C GLN A 126 -3.81 -17.08 -3.66
N THR A 127 -4.27 -16.76 -2.47
CA THR A 127 -5.67 -16.96 -2.06
C THR A 127 -6.63 -16.17 -2.96
N ILE A 128 -6.25 -14.98 -3.43
CA ILE A 128 -7.09 -14.18 -4.34
C ILE A 128 -7.26 -14.91 -5.67
N ASN A 129 -6.16 -15.45 -6.22
CA ASN A 129 -6.22 -16.28 -7.42
C ASN A 129 -7.14 -17.49 -7.24
N GLN A 130 -7.00 -18.19 -6.12
CA GLN A 130 -7.80 -19.39 -5.82
C GLN A 130 -9.31 -19.10 -5.73
N ILE A 131 -9.67 -18.02 -5.02
CA ILE A 131 -11.08 -17.62 -4.87
C ILE A 131 -11.71 -17.25 -6.22
N GLN A 132 -10.93 -16.64 -7.12
CA GLN A 132 -11.44 -16.12 -8.39
C GLN A 132 -11.12 -17.01 -9.60
N GLY A 133 -10.50 -18.16 -9.38
CA GLY A 133 -10.17 -19.11 -10.46
C GLY A 133 -9.16 -18.55 -11.45
N THR A 134 -8.24 -17.71 -11.02
CA THR A 134 -7.19 -17.08 -11.84
C THR A 134 -5.81 -17.61 -11.50
N ASN A 135 -4.80 -17.24 -12.29
CA ASN A 135 -3.40 -17.65 -12.05
C ASN A 135 -2.42 -16.52 -12.41
N PHE A 136 -2.65 -15.32 -11.88
CA PHE A 136 -1.72 -14.21 -12.04
C PHE A 136 -0.47 -14.43 -11.19
N PRO A 137 0.71 -13.92 -11.61
CA PRO A 137 1.89 -13.87 -10.75
C PRO A 137 1.57 -13.13 -9.46
N VAL A 138 2.00 -13.67 -8.33
CA VAL A 138 1.75 -13.08 -7.02
C VAL A 138 2.92 -12.18 -6.62
N THR A 139 2.62 -10.99 -6.14
CA THR A 139 3.59 -10.07 -5.53
C THR A 139 3.16 -9.83 -4.07
N PRO A 140 3.74 -10.55 -3.10
CA PRO A 140 3.36 -10.38 -1.70
C PRO A 140 3.85 -9.03 -1.15
N TYR A 141 3.20 -8.54 -0.10
CA TYR A 141 3.68 -7.35 0.61
C TYR A 141 5.10 -7.55 1.13
N MET A 142 5.91 -6.53 0.98
CA MET A 142 7.17 -6.39 1.71
C MET A 142 6.86 -5.66 3.03
N VAL A 143 7.30 -6.24 4.13
CA VAL A 143 7.12 -5.64 5.45
C VAL A 143 8.49 -5.55 6.10
N THR A 144 8.90 -4.33 6.44
CA THR A 144 10.10 -4.09 7.24
C THR A 144 9.67 -3.86 8.67
N LEU A 145 9.94 -4.81 9.52
CA LEU A 145 9.73 -4.64 10.96
C LEU A 145 10.98 -4.01 11.59
N PRO A 146 10.82 -3.01 12.46
CA PRO A 146 11.95 -2.50 13.24
C PRO A 146 12.47 -3.60 14.15
N GLU A 147 13.78 -3.63 14.35
CA GLU A 147 14.35 -4.44 15.42
C GLU A 147 13.85 -3.87 16.76
N CYS A 148 13.16 -4.70 17.52
CA CYS A 148 12.61 -4.33 18.82
C CYS A 148 12.98 -5.41 19.84
N ASN A 149 13.61 -4.99 20.92
CA ASN A 149 13.94 -5.87 22.05
C ASN A 149 12.92 -5.74 23.19
N ASP A 150 11.85 -4.96 22.98
CA ASP A 150 10.83 -4.74 23.98
C ASP A 150 10.01 -6.01 24.22
N ASN A 151 9.82 -6.34 25.46
CA ASN A 151 9.04 -7.50 25.87
C ASN A 151 7.73 -7.06 26.55
N LEU A 152 6.67 -6.93 25.75
CA LEU A 152 5.34 -6.59 26.27
C LEU A 152 4.79 -7.60 27.30
N ARG A 153 5.34 -8.83 27.38
CA ARG A 153 4.92 -9.80 28.39
C ARG A 153 5.16 -9.27 29.79
N TYR A 154 6.30 -8.62 30.03
CA TYR A 154 6.63 -8.03 31.32
C TYR A 154 5.67 -6.88 31.67
N GLU A 155 5.43 -5.99 30.74
CA GLU A 155 4.52 -4.84 30.96
C GLU A 155 3.07 -5.27 31.19
N LEU A 156 2.63 -6.33 30.50
CA LEU A 156 1.27 -6.87 30.60
C LEU A 156 1.11 -7.96 31.66
N ASN A 157 2.16 -8.27 32.43
CA ASN A 157 2.20 -9.34 33.43
C ASN A 157 1.78 -10.71 32.86
N ILE A 158 2.20 -11.02 31.64
CA ILE A 158 1.92 -12.31 31.00
C ILE A 158 3.00 -13.32 31.41
N PRO A 159 2.66 -14.47 31.96
CA PRO A 159 3.64 -15.52 32.30
C PRO A 159 4.48 -15.94 31.08
N GLU A 160 5.75 -16.30 31.31
CA GLU A 160 6.65 -16.66 30.20
C GLU A 160 6.20 -17.93 29.47
N ASP A 161 5.56 -18.85 30.16
CA ASP A 161 5.03 -20.12 29.64
C ASP A 161 3.63 -19.97 29.00
N ALA A 162 2.99 -18.81 29.10
CA ALA A 162 1.67 -18.60 28.54
C ALA A 162 1.72 -18.56 27.01
N ILE A 163 0.78 -19.26 26.38
CA ILE A 163 0.54 -19.13 24.93
C ILE A 163 -0.27 -17.86 24.71
N VAL A 164 0.28 -16.92 23.92
CA VAL A 164 -0.37 -15.65 23.62
C VAL A 164 -0.90 -15.67 22.20
N PHE A 165 -2.20 -15.48 22.06
CA PHE A 165 -2.85 -15.25 20.78
C PHE A 165 -3.01 -13.74 20.56
N GLY A 166 -2.44 -13.22 19.49
CA GLY A 166 -2.54 -11.81 19.10
C GLY A 166 -3.26 -11.65 17.78
N ARG A 167 -3.98 -10.54 17.64
CA ARG A 167 -4.59 -10.14 16.39
C ARG A 167 -4.45 -8.64 16.19
N TYR A 168 -4.07 -8.26 14.97
CA TYR A 168 -4.10 -6.88 14.50
C TYR A 168 -5.26 -6.68 13.52
N GLY A 169 -5.94 -5.55 13.60
CA GLY A 169 -7.01 -5.20 12.67
C GLY A 169 -7.70 -3.89 13.03
N GLY A 170 -8.52 -3.38 12.13
CA GLY A 170 -9.38 -2.23 12.41
C GLY A 170 -10.46 -2.57 13.45
N THR A 171 -10.98 -1.55 14.12
CA THR A 171 -11.94 -1.68 15.23
C THR A 171 -13.14 -2.57 14.86
N GLU A 172 -13.69 -2.40 13.66
CA GLU A 172 -14.85 -3.18 13.17
C GLU A 172 -14.51 -4.63 12.79
N SER A 173 -13.23 -4.94 12.52
CA SER A 173 -12.77 -6.29 12.18
C SER A 173 -12.31 -7.08 13.39
N PHE A 174 -12.32 -6.50 14.58
CA PHE A 174 -11.82 -7.13 15.81
C PHE A 174 -12.88 -8.03 16.47
N ASP A 175 -14.15 -7.64 16.41
CA ASP A 175 -15.25 -8.35 17.06
C ASP A 175 -15.86 -9.42 16.15
N ILE A 176 -15.10 -10.51 15.96
CA ILE A 176 -15.57 -11.65 15.15
C ILE A 176 -15.96 -12.80 16.07
N LYS A 177 -17.25 -13.12 16.10
CA LYS A 177 -17.85 -14.13 16.99
C LYS A 177 -17.20 -15.49 16.91
N PHE A 178 -16.78 -15.97 15.74
CA PHE A 178 -16.13 -17.28 15.61
C PHE A 178 -14.73 -17.29 16.24
N VAL A 179 -14.01 -16.17 16.23
CA VAL A 179 -12.70 -16.05 16.89
C VAL A 179 -12.87 -16.12 18.39
N HIS A 180 -13.87 -15.42 18.95
CA HIS A 180 -14.21 -15.49 20.37
C HIS A 180 -14.61 -16.91 20.80
N ASN A 181 -15.31 -17.65 19.93
CA ASN A 181 -15.69 -19.02 20.21
C ASN A 181 -14.51 -20.00 20.12
N ALA A 182 -13.49 -19.71 19.32
CA ALA A 182 -12.28 -20.55 19.18
C ALA A 182 -11.28 -20.35 20.35
N ILE A 183 -11.38 -19.24 21.07
CA ILE A 183 -10.49 -18.92 22.22
C ILE A 183 -11.07 -19.42 23.55
N LYS A 184 -12.36 -19.71 23.62
CA LYS A 184 -13.04 -20.30 24.79
C LYS A 184 -12.82 -21.79 24.88
#